data_f026c9808e5ecfc64589f121239269d3
#
_entry.id   f026c9808e5ecfc64589f121239269d3
#
_cell.length_a   1.000
_cell.length_b   1.000
_cell.length_c   1.000
_cell.angle_alpha   90.00
_cell.angle_beta   90.00
_cell.angle_gamma   90.00
#
_symmetry.space_group_name_H-M   'P 1'
#
loop_
_entity.id
_entity.type
_entity.pdbx_description
1 polymer ?
#
loop_
_entity_poly.entity_id
_entity_poly.type
_entity_poly.pdbx_seq_one_letter_code
_entity_poly.pdbx_strand_id
1 'polypeptide(L)'
;MKDRLVTRDYCLILAANFLLYFAFYLILPILPFYLTEIFHTGNAAVGIILSCYTVASLCIRPFSGYLLDTLARKPLYLIAYFVFISIFAGYMLAGVLTLFVLLRIAHGLAFGMVTVAGNTIVIDITPSSRRGEAVGYYGLMNNTAMSFGPMTGLFMHDSYSFETIFLCSFISGVLGFIAACLVKTPPKQPVKREPLSLDRFVLIKGIPAGIALLLLSIPYGMTSTYVAMYAKEIGISLSSGLFFTFMAVGMAVSRMFSGRQVDKGRITQVIMLGLYLVSACFFLLAGCDELMKMSPELTEVLFFMIALL
;
A
#
# COMPACT_ATOMS: atom_id res chain seq x y z
N MET A 1 -6.19 -36.63 1.94
CA MET A 1 -6.41 -35.55 2.92
C MET A 1 -6.36 -34.23 2.17
N LYS A 2 -7.37 -33.34 2.29
CA LYS A 2 -7.27 -32.00 1.70
C LYS A 2 -6.13 -31.24 2.42
N ASP A 3 -5.18 -30.72 1.66
CA ASP A 3 -4.10 -29.91 2.19
C ASP A 3 -4.68 -28.72 2.97
N ARG A 4 -4.27 -28.55 4.22
CA ARG A 4 -4.76 -27.44 5.07
C ARG A 4 -4.02 -26.14 4.68
N LEU A 5 -4.76 -25.12 4.23
CA LEU A 5 -4.21 -23.80 3.99
C LEU A 5 -4.02 -23.02 5.30
N VAL A 6 -5.05 -23.05 6.16
CA VAL A 6 -5.04 -22.29 7.42
C VAL A 6 -4.16 -23.05 8.42
N THR A 7 -2.88 -22.70 8.43
CA THR A 7 -1.88 -23.14 9.39
C THR A 7 -1.48 -21.98 10.28
N ARG A 8 -0.84 -22.26 11.44
CA ARG A 8 -0.32 -21.20 12.31
C ARG A 8 0.63 -20.25 11.58
N ASP A 9 1.57 -20.80 10.82
CA ASP A 9 2.56 -20.01 10.10
C ASP A 9 1.92 -19.14 9.01
N TYR A 10 0.89 -19.68 8.34
CA TYR A 10 0.12 -18.92 7.36
C TYR A 10 -0.67 -17.77 8.00
N CYS A 11 -1.33 -17.98 9.13
CA CYS A 11 -2.01 -16.90 9.86
C CYS A 11 -1.04 -15.82 10.35
N LEU A 12 0.14 -16.24 10.84
CA LEU A 12 1.18 -15.31 11.29
C LEU A 12 1.71 -14.43 10.16
N ILE A 13 1.97 -15.00 8.97
CA ILE A 13 2.44 -14.20 7.83
C ILE A 13 1.35 -13.27 7.29
N LEU A 14 0.07 -13.68 7.32
CA LEU A 14 -1.05 -12.79 6.98
C LEU A 14 -1.15 -11.62 7.96
N ALA A 15 -1.03 -11.87 9.26
CA ALA A 15 -1.04 -10.83 10.29
C ALA A 15 0.16 -9.88 10.14
N ALA A 16 1.36 -10.43 9.93
CA ALA A 16 2.56 -9.64 9.68
C ALA A 16 2.41 -8.73 8.46
N ASN A 17 1.84 -9.25 7.38
CA ASN A 17 1.58 -8.51 6.17
C ASN A 17 0.54 -7.40 6.36
N PHE A 18 -0.59 -7.71 7.00
CA PHE A 18 -1.62 -6.72 7.32
C PHE A 18 -1.04 -5.56 8.15
N LEU A 19 -0.32 -5.87 9.23
CA LEU A 19 0.24 -4.88 10.15
C LEU A 19 1.35 -4.03 9.49
N LEU A 20 2.16 -4.61 8.60
CA LEU A 20 3.15 -3.89 7.80
C LEU A 20 2.48 -2.85 6.89
N TYR A 21 1.48 -3.30 6.12
CA TYR A 21 0.77 -2.42 5.20
C TYR A 21 -0.09 -1.41 5.94
N PHE A 22 -0.71 -1.80 7.06
CA PHE A 22 -1.48 -0.88 7.90
C PHE A 22 -0.59 0.24 8.46
N ALA A 23 0.59 -0.09 9.01
CA ALA A 23 1.57 0.89 9.47
C ALA A 23 1.97 1.89 8.37
N PHE A 24 2.16 1.40 7.15
CA PHE A 24 2.50 2.24 6.00
C PHE A 24 1.33 3.14 5.57
N TYR A 25 0.14 2.56 5.37
CA TYR A 25 -1.02 3.30 4.88
C TYR A 25 -1.59 4.27 5.91
N LEU A 26 -1.38 4.04 7.20
CA LEU A 26 -1.77 4.94 8.27
C LEU A 26 -1.10 6.31 8.12
N ILE A 27 0.18 6.35 7.77
CA ILE A 27 0.90 7.61 7.59
C ILE A 27 0.77 8.22 6.18
N LEU A 28 0.41 7.44 5.17
CA LEU A 28 0.50 7.87 3.77
C LEU A 28 -0.25 9.18 3.50
N PRO A 29 -1.53 9.36 3.89
CA PRO A 29 -2.26 10.62 3.69
C PRO A 29 -1.83 11.73 4.67
N ILE A 30 -1.10 11.39 5.72
CA ILE A 30 -0.63 12.34 6.74
C ILE A 30 0.68 13.01 6.33
N LEU A 31 1.51 12.33 5.56
CA LEU A 31 2.81 12.83 5.15
C LEU A 31 2.77 14.17 4.38
N PRO A 32 1.83 14.42 3.46
CA PRO A 32 1.69 15.74 2.85
C PRO A 32 1.48 16.85 3.89
N PHE A 33 0.59 16.64 4.87
CA PHE A 33 0.35 17.61 5.95
C PHE A 33 1.61 17.80 6.79
N TYR A 34 2.27 16.73 7.19
CA TYR A 34 3.52 16.79 7.95
C TYR A 34 4.59 17.61 7.23
N LEU A 35 4.78 17.39 5.92
CA LEU A 35 5.75 18.13 5.12
C LEU A 35 5.40 19.62 4.98
N THR A 36 4.13 19.95 4.80
CA THR A 36 3.70 21.36 4.66
C THR A 36 3.66 22.08 5.99
N GLU A 37 3.22 21.46 7.07
CA GLU A 37 3.02 22.11 8.38
C GLU A 37 4.32 22.18 9.20
N ILE A 38 5.16 21.15 9.17
CA ILE A 38 6.40 21.09 9.97
C ILE A 38 7.61 21.63 9.20
N PHE A 39 7.75 21.24 7.92
CA PHE A 39 8.90 21.67 7.11
C PHE A 39 8.59 22.85 6.18
N HIS A 40 7.36 23.33 6.18
CA HIS A 40 6.89 24.47 5.34
C HIS A 40 7.24 24.29 3.85
N THR A 41 7.13 23.05 3.34
CA THR A 41 7.43 22.74 1.95
C THR A 41 6.26 23.04 1.03
N GLY A 42 6.55 23.52 -0.19
CA GLY A 42 5.51 23.70 -1.21
C GLY A 42 5.06 22.37 -1.81
N ASN A 43 3.84 22.35 -2.38
CA ASN A 43 3.18 21.15 -2.92
C ASN A 43 4.04 20.36 -3.94
N ALA A 44 4.81 21.06 -4.79
CA ALA A 44 5.71 20.39 -5.74
C ALA A 44 6.83 19.61 -5.03
N ALA A 45 7.42 20.18 -3.97
CA ALA A 45 8.44 19.52 -3.17
C ALA A 45 7.87 18.32 -2.42
N VAL A 46 6.66 18.41 -1.88
CA VAL A 46 5.93 17.30 -1.27
C VAL A 46 5.84 16.12 -2.24
N GLY A 47 5.39 16.37 -3.48
CA GLY A 47 5.29 15.33 -4.51
C GLY A 47 6.64 14.64 -4.80
N ILE A 48 7.72 15.41 -4.94
CA ILE A 48 9.08 14.88 -5.18
C ILE A 48 9.53 14.02 -4.00
N ILE A 49 9.39 14.51 -2.77
CA ILE A 49 9.82 13.81 -1.55
C ILE A 49 9.07 12.49 -1.38
N LEU A 50 7.76 12.49 -1.60
CA LEU A 50 6.96 11.27 -1.52
C LEU A 50 7.30 10.29 -2.65
N SER A 51 7.63 10.78 -3.84
CA SER A 51 8.05 9.95 -4.98
C SER A 51 9.38 9.25 -4.75
N CYS A 52 10.32 9.83 -3.98
CA CYS A 52 11.60 9.20 -3.63
C CYS A 52 11.42 7.80 -3.03
N TYR A 53 10.42 7.61 -2.18
CA TYR A 53 10.06 6.31 -1.61
C TYR A 53 9.68 5.29 -2.70
N THR A 54 8.81 5.69 -3.62
CA THR A 54 8.32 4.80 -4.68
C THR A 54 9.44 4.42 -5.64
N VAL A 55 10.26 5.39 -6.05
CA VAL A 55 11.43 5.15 -6.91
C VAL A 55 12.40 4.19 -6.23
N ALA A 56 12.75 4.42 -4.97
CA ALA A 56 13.63 3.54 -4.20
C ALA A 56 13.07 2.11 -4.10
N SER A 57 11.75 1.98 -3.83
CA SER A 57 11.07 0.69 -3.78
C SER A 57 11.10 -0.05 -5.12
N LEU A 58 10.93 0.66 -6.24
CA LEU A 58 11.05 0.08 -7.58
C LEU A 58 12.48 -0.37 -7.89
N CYS A 59 13.47 0.44 -7.56
CA CYS A 59 14.89 0.14 -7.82
C CYS A 59 15.36 -1.13 -7.11
N ILE A 60 14.90 -1.40 -5.89
CA ILE A 60 15.34 -2.57 -5.12
C ILE A 60 14.65 -3.87 -5.57
N ARG A 61 13.46 -3.84 -6.16
CA ARG A 61 12.67 -5.04 -6.49
C ARG A 61 13.39 -6.05 -7.39
N PRO A 62 14.08 -5.66 -8.49
CA PRO A 62 14.85 -6.60 -9.30
C PRO A 62 15.93 -7.31 -8.49
N PHE A 63 16.63 -6.57 -7.61
CA PHE A 63 17.68 -7.12 -6.75
C PHE A 63 17.10 -8.00 -5.63
N SER A 64 15.88 -7.70 -5.16
CA SER A 64 15.19 -8.49 -4.13
C SER A 64 15.00 -9.93 -4.57
N GLY A 65 14.57 -10.17 -5.82
CA GLY A 65 14.44 -11.51 -6.38
C GLY A 65 15.75 -12.27 -6.34
N TYR A 66 16.81 -11.68 -6.87
CA TYR A 66 18.15 -12.27 -6.87
C TYR A 66 18.66 -12.59 -5.46
N LEU A 67 18.51 -11.67 -4.51
CA LEU A 67 18.92 -11.88 -3.12
C LEU A 67 18.13 -13.01 -2.45
N LEU A 68 16.82 -13.11 -2.70
CA LEU A 68 15.97 -14.17 -2.19
C LEU A 68 16.27 -15.54 -2.82
N ASP A 69 16.84 -15.56 -4.02
CA ASP A 69 17.28 -16.78 -4.67
C ASP A 69 18.66 -17.23 -4.19
N THR A 70 19.52 -16.31 -3.76
CA THR A 70 20.89 -16.61 -3.34
C THR A 70 21.05 -16.75 -1.84
N LEU A 71 20.30 -16.01 -1.04
CA LEU A 71 20.41 -15.93 0.41
C LEU A 71 19.26 -16.67 1.12
N ALA A 72 19.36 -16.83 2.43
CA ALA A 72 18.31 -17.38 3.26
C ALA A 72 17.12 -16.36 3.32
N ARG A 73 15.94 -16.79 2.88
CA ARG A 73 14.76 -15.93 2.69
C ARG A 73 14.25 -15.30 3.97
N LYS A 74 14.12 -16.09 5.05
CA LYS A 74 13.58 -15.60 6.32
C LYS A 74 14.48 -14.54 6.99
N PRO A 75 15.79 -14.72 7.15
CA PRO A 75 16.65 -13.66 7.69
C PRO A 75 16.59 -12.38 6.86
N LEU A 76 16.61 -12.47 5.53
CA LEU A 76 16.51 -11.33 4.65
C LEU A 76 15.17 -10.57 4.82
N TYR A 77 14.06 -11.32 4.93
CA TYR A 77 12.75 -10.77 5.24
C TYR A 77 12.73 -10.02 6.57
N LEU A 78 13.29 -10.63 7.63
CA LEU A 78 13.32 -10.02 8.96
C LEU A 78 14.22 -8.79 9.01
N ILE A 79 15.37 -8.79 8.35
CA ILE A 79 16.25 -7.60 8.27
C ILE A 79 15.52 -6.46 7.56
N ALA A 80 14.91 -6.73 6.41
CA ALA A 80 14.15 -5.72 5.66
C ALA A 80 12.95 -5.19 6.46
N TYR A 81 12.25 -6.07 7.18
CA TYR A 81 11.13 -5.70 8.04
C TYR A 81 11.60 -4.84 9.22
N PHE A 82 12.70 -5.22 9.87
CA PHE A 82 13.29 -4.45 10.97
C PHE A 82 13.70 -3.05 10.53
N VAL A 83 14.41 -2.93 9.38
CA VAL A 83 14.76 -1.62 8.81
C VAL A 83 13.50 -0.81 8.52
N PHE A 84 12.47 -1.42 7.91
CA PHE A 84 11.20 -0.76 7.62
C PHE A 84 10.55 -0.15 8.86
N ILE A 85 10.41 -0.90 9.94
CA ILE A 85 9.78 -0.38 11.18
C ILE A 85 10.65 0.67 11.88
N SER A 86 11.96 0.52 11.86
CA SER A 86 12.90 1.45 12.51
C SER A 86 12.80 2.86 11.92
N ILE A 87 12.41 2.98 10.67
CA ILE A 87 12.27 4.28 10.01
C ILE A 87 11.10 5.09 10.53
N PHE A 88 10.03 4.47 11.05
CA PHE A 88 8.98 5.23 11.74
C PHE A 88 9.51 5.94 12.99
N ALA A 89 10.39 5.29 13.76
CA ALA A 89 11.09 5.95 14.85
C ALA A 89 12.03 7.07 14.34
N GLY A 90 12.67 6.83 13.19
CA GLY A 90 13.47 7.85 12.50
C GLY A 90 12.68 9.10 12.12
N TYR A 91 11.44 8.96 11.68
CA TYR A 91 10.58 10.11 11.35
C TYR A 91 10.25 10.98 12.56
N MET A 92 10.08 10.39 13.75
CA MET A 92 9.88 11.15 14.99
C MET A 92 11.13 11.96 15.38
N LEU A 93 12.31 11.54 14.94
CA LEU A 93 13.59 12.19 15.24
C LEU A 93 14.09 13.10 14.11
N ALA A 94 13.38 13.16 12.98
CA ALA A 94 13.80 13.89 11.79
C ALA A 94 13.55 15.40 11.96
N GLY A 95 14.46 16.09 12.63
CA GLY A 95 14.39 17.55 12.82
C GLY A 95 14.74 18.39 11.58
N VAL A 96 15.24 17.78 10.48
CA VAL A 96 15.59 18.47 9.23
C VAL A 96 15.08 17.72 8.01
N LEU A 97 14.65 18.48 7.00
CA LEU A 97 14.05 17.92 5.79
C LEU A 97 14.96 16.93 5.05
N THR A 98 16.27 17.22 4.98
CA THR A 98 17.22 16.33 4.32
C THR A 98 17.25 14.93 4.96
N LEU A 99 17.26 14.86 6.29
CA LEU A 99 17.22 13.57 7.01
C LEU A 99 15.89 12.85 6.71
N PHE A 100 14.77 13.56 6.68
CA PHE A 100 13.48 12.99 6.34
C PHE A 100 13.49 12.37 4.93
N VAL A 101 14.06 13.07 3.93
CA VAL A 101 14.19 12.55 2.55
C VAL A 101 15.04 11.29 2.50
N LEU A 102 16.18 11.26 3.20
CA LEU A 102 17.04 10.07 3.28
C LEU A 102 16.29 8.89 3.92
N LEU A 103 15.54 9.14 4.98
CA LEU A 103 14.68 8.14 5.61
C LEU A 103 13.58 7.64 4.66
N ARG A 104 12.99 8.52 3.84
CA ARG A 104 12.00 8.12 2.81
C ARG A 104 12.60 7.19 1.77
N ILE A 105 13.82 7.46 1.31
CA ILE A 105 14.55 6.58 0.38
C ILE A 105 14.82 5.22 1.04
N ALA A 106 15.39 5.21 2.24
CA ALA A 106 15.67 3.99 2.99
C ALA A 106 14.40 3.17 3.27
N HIS A 107 13.30 3.87 3.60
CA HIS A 107 11.98 3.25 3.82
C HIS A 107 11.45 2.56 2.54
N GLY A 108 11.60 3.22 1.38
CA GLY A 108 11.24 2.65 0.08
C GLY A 108 12.06 1.40 -0.25
N LEU A 109 13.37 1.42 -0.03
CA LEU A 109 14.24 0.24 -0.22
C LEU A 109 13.80 -0.93 0.68
N ALA A 110 13.58 -0.66 1.96
CA ALA A 110 13.14 -1.67 2.92
C ALA A 110 11.76 -2.25 2.54
N PHE A 111 10.81 -1.39 2.15
CA PHE A 111 9.47 -1.80 1.71
C PHE A 111 9.51 -2.67 0.45
N GLY A 112 10.28 -2.26 -0.56
CA GLY A 112 10.45 -3.04 -1.79
C GLY A 112 10.95 -4.47 -1.50
N MET A 113 11.96 -4.57 -0.63
CA MET A 113 12.53 -5.86 -0.22
C MET A 113 11.55 -6.69 0.61
N VAL A 114 10.94 -6.13 1.66
CA VAL A 114 10.08 -6.88 2.59
C VAL A 114 8.82 -7.39 1.90
N THR A 115 8.25 -6.63 0.96
CA THR A 115 7.04 -7.06 0.23
C THR A 115 7.31 -8.20 -0.74
N VAL A 116 8.43 -8.18 -1.45
CA VAL A 116 8.84 -9.29 -2.33
C VAL A 116 9.16 -10.53 -1.49
N ALA A 117 9.90 -10.37 -0.39
CA ALA A 117 10.25 -11.47 0.51
C ALA A 117 9.02 -12.11 1.16
N GLY A 118 8.06 -11.29 1.62
CA GLY A 118 6.81 -11.78 2.21
C GLY A 118 5.98 -12.61 1.24
N ASN A 119 5.81 -12.16 -0.02
CA ASN A 119 5.15 -12.94 -1.06
C ASN A 119 5.86 -14.28 -1.31
N THR A 120 7.19 -14.28 -1.35
CA THR A 120 7.97 -15.51 -1.54
C THR A 120 7.78 -16.49 -0.38
N ILE A 121 7.79 -16.00 0.88
CA ILE A 121 7.58 -16.84 2.06
C ILE A 121 6.18 -17.46 2.07
N VAL A 122 5.14 -16.70 1.68
CA VAL A 122 3.77 -17.25 1.56
C VAL A 122 3.73 -18.44 0.62
N ILE A 123 4.41 -18.34 -0.54
CA ILE A 123 4.49 -19.43 -1.51
C ILE A 123 5.26 -20.64 -0.93
N ASP A 124 6.34 -20.40 -0.19
CA ASP A 124 7.19 -21.44 0.39
C ASP A 124 6.48 -22.28 1.48
N ILE A 125 5.65 -21.63 2.31
CA ILE A 125 4.95 -22.29 3.42
C ILE A 125 3.60 -22.90 2.99
N THR A 126 3.17 -22.65 1.74
CA THR A 126 1.87 -23.10 1.25
C THR A 126 2.01 -24.32 0.33
N PRO A 127 1.16 -25.35 0.49
CA PRO A 127 1.11 -26.48 -0.43
C PRO A 127 0.90 -26.04 -1.88
N SER A 128 1.57 -26.70 -2.82
CA SER A 128 1.54 -26.34 -4.26
C SER A 128 0.12 -26.28 -4.84
N SER A 129 -0.76 -27.15 -4.36
CA SER A 129 -2.18 -27.25 -4.76
C SER A 129 -3.03 -26.03 -4.36
N ARG A 130 -2.54 -25.18 -3.42
CA ARG A 130 -3.31 -24.05 -2.85
C ARG A 130 -2.59 -22.71 -2.88
N ARG A 131 -1.50 -22.60 -3.64
CA ARG A 131 -0.70 -21.35 -3.72
C ARG A 131 -1.50 -20.16 -4.25
N GLY A 132 -2.34 -20.38 -5.26
CA GLY A 132 -3.18 -19.31 -5.81
C GLY A 132 -4.15 -18.73 -4.77
N GLU A 133 -4.80 -19.60 -4.00
CA GLU A 133 -5.69 -19.20 -2.91
C GLU A 133 -4.93 -18.46 -1.79
N ALA A 134 -3.74 -18.96 -1.43
CA ALA A 134 -2.89 -18.34 -0.41
C ALA A 134 -2.47 -16.92 -0.79
N VAL A 135 -2.00 -16.73 -2.01
CA VAL A 135 -1.62 -15.39 -2.52
C VAL A 135 -2.84 -14.47 -2.61
N GLY A 136 -4.02 -15.02 -2.94
CA GLY A 136 -5.27 -14.28 -2.94
C GLY A 136 -5.63 -13.70 -1.56
N TYR A 137 -5.58 -14.51 -0.49
CA TYR A 137 -5.81 -14.02 0.87
C TYR A 137 -4.71 -13.08 1.35
N TYR A 138 -3.45 -13.32 0.95
CA TYR A 138 -2.35 -12.41 1.27
C TYR A 138 -2.58 -11.02 0.65
N GLY A 139 -3.02 -10.97 -0.61
CA GLY A 139 -3.42 -9.72 -1.27
C GLY A 139 -4.66 -9.07 -0.63
N LEU A 140 -5.61 -9.89 -0.11
CA LEU A 140 -6.78 -9.37 0.60
C LEU A 140 -6.36 -8.61 1.87
N MET A 141 -5.37 -9.10 2.62
CA MET A 141 -4.84 -8.39 3.79
C MET A 141 -4.24 -7.04 3.41
N ASN A 142 -3.51 -6.95 2.28
CA ASN A 142 -3.01 -5.67 1.77
C ASN A 142 -4.16 -4.68 1.52
N ASN A 143 -5.19 -5.13 0.79
CA ASN A 143 -6.32 -4.27 0.45
C ASN A 143 -7.11 -3.81 1.68
N THR A 144 -7.23 -4.69 2.69
CA THR A 144 -7.85 -4.33 3.97
C THR A 144 -7.03 -3.25 4.68
N ALA A 145 -5.72 -3.39 4.72
CA ALA A 145 -4.83 -2.38 5.28
C ALA A 145 -4.88 -1.04 4.50
N MET A 146 -4.97 -1.11 3.15
CA MET A 146 -5.13 0.05 2.27
C MET A 146 -6.41 0.84 2.55
N SER A 147 -7.46 0.19 3.01
CA SER A 147 -8.73 0.85 3.36
C SER A 147 -8.70 1.43 4.77
N PHE A 148 -8.33 0.61 5.75
CA PHE A 148 -8.38 1.01 7.16
C PHE A 148 -7.22 1.92 7.57
N GLY A 149 -6.03 1.79 6.96
CA GLY A 149 -4.87 2.60 7.30
C GLY A 149 -5.11 4.11 7.12
N PRO A 150 -5.43 4.58 5.91
CA PRO A 150 -5.70 6.00 5.66
C PRO A 150 -6.86 6.54 6.47
N MET A 151 -7.95 5.77 6.60
CA MET A 151 -9.09 6.13 7.43
C MET A 151 -8.65 6.41 8.88
N THR A 152 -7.93 5.46 9.49
CA THR A 152 -7.44 5.59 10.87
C THR A 152 -6.47 6.77 11.00
N GLY A 153 -5.52 6.91 10.06
CA GLY A 153 -4.54 7.98 10.07
C GLY A 153 -5.17 9.37 10.06
N LEU A 154 -6.14 9.59 9.18
CA LEU A 154 -6.84 10.87 9.09
C LEU A 154 -7.71 11.18 10.31
N PHE A 155 -8.44 10.19 10.85
CA PHE A 155 -9.17 10.37 12.12
C PHE A 155 -8.21 10.71 13.28
N MET A 156 -7.03 10.11 13.30
CA MET A 156 -6.01 10.45 14.29
C MET A 156 -5.45 11.87 14.07
N HIS A 157 -5.28 12.30 12.83
CA HIS A 157 -4.76 13.62 12.51
C HIS A 157 -5.66 14.75 13.02
N ASP A 158 -6.97 14.54 13.04
CA ASP A 158 -7.93 15.51 13.56
C ASP A 158 -7.81 15.73 15.10
N SER A 159 -7.17 14.81 15.84
CA SER A 159 -7.18 14.78 17.31
C SER A 159 -5.83 14.59 17.98
N TYR A 160 -4.81 14.14 17.27
CA TYR A 160 -3.51 13.75 17.82
C TYR A 160 -2.34 14.38 17.04
N SER A 161 -1.16 14.45 17.68
CA SER A 161 0.06 14.94 17.04
C SER A 161 0.63 13.96 16.02
N PHE A 162 1.48 14.46 15.11
CA PHE A 162 2.19 13.63 14.13
C PHE A 162 3.04 12.55 14.77
N GLU A 163 3.71 12.86 15.91
CA GLU A 163 4.52 11.90 16.66
C GLU A 163 3.66 10.73 17.14
N THR A 164 2.44 10.99 17.61
CA THR A 164 1.51 9.94 18.06
C THR A 164 1.13 9.03 16.90
N ILE A 165 0.90 9.58 15.70
CA ILE A 165 0.58 8.81 14.50
C ILE A 165 1.77 7.95 14.07
N PHE A 166 2.98 8.51 14.05
CA PHE A 166 4.20 7.75 13.75
C PHE A 166 4.46 6.66 14.78
N LEU A 167 4.21 6.93 16.07
CA LEU A 167 4.32 5.94 17.14
C LEU A 167 3.34 4.79 16.95
N CYS A 168 2.08 5.06 16.59
CA CYS A 168 1.09 4.02 16.29
C CYS A 168 1.51 3.17 15.09
N SER A 169 2.07 3.78 14.04
CA SER A 169 2.64 3.06 12.91
C SER A 169 3.82 2.19 13.33
N PHE A 170 4.71 2.72 14.17
CA PHE A 170 5.84 1.97 14.73
C PHE A 170 5.37 0.76 15.54
N ILE A 171 4.41 0.94 16.47
CA ILE A 171 3.83 -0.13 17.29
C ILE A 171 3.18 -1.20 16.40
N SER A 172 2.37 -0.80 15.44
CA SER A 172 1.77 -1.73 14.46
C SER A 172 2.84 -2.53 13.73
N GLY A 173 3.90 -1.85 13.24
CA GLY A 173 5.04 -2.49 12.60
C GLY A 173 5.76 -3.49 13.50
N VAL A 174 5.99 -3.13 14.78
CA VAL A 174 6.62 -4.02 15.79
C VAL A 174 5.80 -5.27 16.02
N LEU A 175 4.48 -5.14 16.20
CA LEU A 175 3.58 -6.28 16.34
C LEU A 175 3.63 -7.21 15.12
N GLY A 176 3.64 -6.62 13.91
CA GLY A 176 3.82 -7.38 12.66
C GLY A 176 5.19 -8.06 12.58
N PHE A 177 6.25 -7.40 13.02
CA PHE A 177 7.59 -7.97 13.07
C PHE A 177 7.68 -9.17 14.04
N ILE A 178 7.06 -9.06 15.21
CA ILE A 178 6.96 -10.19 16.16
C ILE A 178 6.24 -11.37 15.51
N ALA A 179 5.12 -11.13 14.83
CA ALA A 179 4.42 -12.18 14.08
C ALA A 179 5.32 -12.79 12.99
N ALA A 180 6.07 -11.97 12.25
CA ALA A 180 7.03 -12.42 11.22
C ALA A 180 8.15 -13.29 11.80
N CYS A 181 8.68 -12.95 12.98
CA CYS A 181 9.70 -13.73 13.67
C CYS A 181 9.21 -15.14 14.03
N LEU A 182 7.94 -15.27 14.40
CA LEU A 182 7.33 -16.54 14.79
C LEU A 182 7.01 -17.49 13.63
N VAL A 183 6.98 -17.00 12.37
CA VAL A 183 6.73 -17.83 11.18
C VAL A 183 7.86 -18.84 11.00
N LYS A 184 7.53 -20.11 10.84
CA LYS A 184 8.49 -21.16 10.49
C LYS A 184 8.50 -21.34 8.97
N THR A 185 9.68 -21.21 8.37
CA THR A 185 9.88 -21.44 6.93
C THR A 185 10.62 -22.76 6.70
N PRO A 186 10.28 -23.52 5.64
CA PRO A 186 11.05 -24.69 5.29
C PRO A 186 12.51 -24.31 4.95
N PRO A 187 13.47 -25.21 5.18
CA PRO A 187 14.85 -24.97 4.77
C PRO A 187 14.91 -24.80 3.25
N LYS A 188 15.63 -23.78 2.81
CA LYS A 188 15.80 -23.53 1.38
C LYS A 188 16.65 -24.65 0.76
N GLN A 189 16.13 -25.28 -0.28
CA GLN A 189 16.94 -26.19 -1.09
C GLN A 189 18.02 -25.39 -1.83
N PRO A 190 19.26 -25.86 -1.88
CA PRO A 190 20.33 -25.19 -2.61
C PRO A 190 19.94 -25.10 -4.09
N VAL A 191 19.75 -23.88 -4.57
CA VAL A 191 19.51 -23.59 -5.98
C VAL A 191 20.86 -23.50 -6.68
N LYS A 192 21.04 -24.21 -7.80
CA LYS A 192 22.23 -24.04 -8.67
C LYS A 192 22.35 -22.57 -9.04
N ARG A 193 23.55 -22.01 -8.76
CA ARG A 193 23.88 -20.64 -9.18
C ARG A 193 23.94 -20.62 -10.72
N GLU A 194 22.91 -20.10 -11.33
CA GLU A 194 22.93 -19.84 -12.75
C GLU A 194 23.46 -18.42 -13.02
N PRO A 195 24.11 -18.16 -14.17
CA PRO A 195 24.65 -16.84 -14.49
C PRO A 195 23.56 -15.77 -14.50
N LEU A 196 23.95 -14.54 -14.17
CA LEU A 196 23.11 -13.35 -14.23
C LEU A 196 22.69 -13.11 -15.67
N SER A 197 21.39 -13.11 -15.94
CA SER A 197 20.83 -12.70 -17.23
C SER A 197 19.76 -11.64 -17.04
N LEU A 198 19.59 -10.73 -18.01
CA LEU A 198 18.60 -9.65 -17.96
C LEU A 198 17.16 -10.18 -17.87
N ASP A 199 16.88 -11.33 -18.43
CA ASP A 199 15.55 -12.00 -18.41
C ASP A 199 15.09 -12.34 -16.97
N ARG A 200 15.99 -12.39 -16.01
CA ARG A 200 15.67 -12.60 -14.59
C ARG A 200 15.21 -11.34 -13.89
N PHE A 201 15.54 -10.17 -14.43
CA PHE A 201 15.17 -8.88 -13.85
C PHE A 201 13.93 -8.30 -14.49
N VAL A 202 13.68 -8.57 -15.77
CA VAL A 202 12.56 -7.99 -16.52
C VAL A 202 11.83 -9.06 -17.34
N LEU A 203 10.58 -9.33 -17.03
CA LEU A 203 9.71 -10.19 -17.83
C LEU A 203 9.16 -9.38 -19.02
N ILE A 204 9.85 -9.44 -20.18
CA ILE A 204 9.50 -8.67 -21.38
C ILE A 204 8.04 -8.89 -21.81
N LYS A 205 7.55 -10.13 -21.75
CA LYS A 205 6.15 -10.47 -22.07
C LYS A 205 5.12 -9.86 -21.10
N GLY A 206 5.55 -9.45 -19.92
CA GLY A 206 4.71 -8.79 -18.90
C GLY A 206 4.64 -7.27 -19.05
N ILE A 207 5.47 -6.64 -19.89
CA ILE A 207 5.54 -5.18 -20.03
C ILE A 207 4.18 -4.55 -20.36
N PRO A 208 3.38 -5.04 -21.35
CA PRO A 208 2.09 -4.42 -21.65
C PRO A 208 1.12 -4.43 -20.47
N ALA A 209 1.04 -5.54 -19.73
CA ALA A 209 0.22 -5.65 -18.53
C ALA A 209 0.76 -4.74 -17.41
N GLY A 210 2.09 -4.64 -17.27
CA GLY A 210 2.74 -3.74 -16.34
C GLY A 210 2.43 -2.26 -16.60
N ILE A 211 2.44 -1.83 -17.88
CA ILE A 211 2.08 -0.47 -18.27
C ILE A 211 0.60 -0.19 -17.94
N ALA A 212 -0.31 -1.12 -18.24
CA ALA A 212 -1.72 -0.97 -17.92
C ALA A 212 -1.93 -0.81 -16.41
N LEU A 213 -1.27 -1.64 -15.59
CA LEU A 213 -1.32 -1.53 -14.13
C LEU A 213 -0.69 -0.23 -13.62
N LEU A 214 0.40 0.24 -14.23
CA LEU A 214 1.02 1.52 -13.90
C LEU A 214 0.03 2.67 -14.09
N LEU A 215 -0.61 2.74 -15.26
CA LEU A 215 -1.59 3.78 -15.57
C LEU A 215 -2.80 3.75 -14.62
N LEU A 216 -3.29 2.56 -14.26
CA LEU A 216 -4.37 2.39 -13.27
C LEU A 216 -3.96 2.75 -11.85
N SER A 217 -2.68 2.62 -11.51
CA SER A 217 -2.17 2.94 -10.19
C SER A 217 -2.03 4.45 -9.94
N ILE A 218 -1.95 5.27 -10.99
CA ILE A 218 -1.82 6.74 -10.88
C ILE A 218 -3.03 7.34 -10.15
N PRO A 219 -4.29 7.14 -10.60
CA PRO A 219 -5.47 7.64 -9.89
C PRO A 219 -5.52 7.18 -8.43
N TYR A 220 -5.26 5.90 -8.19
CA TYR A 220 -5.25 5.36 -6.84
C TYR A 220 -4.21 6.04 -5.94
N GLY A 221 -2.99 6.23 -6.45
CA GLY A 221 -1.91 6.91 -5.72
C GLY A 221 -2.24 8.37 -5.40
N MET A 222 -2.84 9.09 -6.35
CA MET A 222 -3.32 10.46 -6.14
C MET A 222 -4.38 10.52 -5.04
N THR A 223 -5.41 9.67 -5.13
CA THR A 223 -6.48 9.61 -4.13
C THR A 223 -5.93 9.27 -2.75
N SER A 224 -5.14 8.21 -2.64
CA SER A 224 -4.61 7.76 -1.35
C SER A 224 -3.70 8.77 -0.66
N THR A 225 -3.06 9.66 -1.42
CA THR A 225 -2.07 10.60 -0.89
C THR A 225 -2.64 12.00 -0.70
N TYR A 226 -3.44 12.48 -1.64
CA TYR A 226 -3.78 13.90 -1.72
C TYR A 226 -5.26 14.24 -1.53
N VAL A 227 -6.18 13.26 -1.54
CA VAL A 227 -7.62 13.55 -1.43
C VAL A 227 -7.97 14.30 -0.15
N ALA A 228 -7.28 14.02 0.96
CA ALA A 228 -7.51 14.71 2.23
C ALA A 228 -7.03 16.16 2.20
N MET A 229 -5.89 16.45 1.54
CA MET A 229 -5.44 17.83 1.32
C MET A 229 -6.41 18.58 0.42
N TYR A 230 -6.85 17.96 -0.66
CA TYR A 230 -7.83 18.53 -1.57
C TYR A 230 -9.15 18.85 -0.85
N ALA A 231 -9.67 17.94 -0.02
CA ALA A 231 -10.87 18.17 0.79
C ALA A 231 -10.71 19.40 1.70
N LYS A 232 -9.55 19.55 2.36
CA LYS A 232 -9.24 20.71 3.20
C LYS A 232 -9.15 22.01 2.37
N GLU A 233 -8.55 21.95 1.17
CA GLU A 233 -8.38 23.09 0.27
C GLU A 233 -9.72 23.62 -0.24
N ILE A 234 -10.64 22.75 -0.65
CA ILE A 234 -11.98 23.13 -1.13
C ILE A 234 -12.97 23.43 0.01
N GLY A 235 -12.61 23.19 1.28
CA GLY A 235 -13.41 23.55 2.45
C GLY A 235 -14.47 22.52 2.85
N ILE A 236 -14.25 21.22 2.59
CA ILE A 236 -15.11 20.13 3.11
C ILE A 236 -15.09 20.16 4.64
N SER A 237 -16.26 20.25 5.26
CA SER A 237 -16.41 20.39 6.72
C SER A 237 -16.31 19.07 7.46
N LEU A 238 -16.68 17.96 6.83
CA LEU A 238 -16.63 16.62 7.40
C LEU A 238 -15.21 16.05 7.39
N SER A 239 -14.91 15.18 8.37
CA SER A 239 -13.59 14.54 8.46
C SER A 239 -13.22 13.81 7.16
N SER A 240 -12.06 14.13 6.61
CA SER A 240 -11.52 13.51 5.40
C SER A 240 -11.33 11.99 5.54
N GLY A 241 -11.23 11.48 6.78
CA GLY A 241 -11.18 10.04 7.07
C GLY A 241 -12.42 9.29 6.60
N LEU A 242 -13.60 9.95 6.57
CA LEU A 242 -14.83 9.36 6.06
C LEU A 242 -14.74 8.99 4.58
N PHE A 243 -13.97 9.72 3.77
CA PHE A 243 -13.74 9.38 2.38
C PHE A 243 -13.22 7.95 2.23
N PHE A 244 -12.22 7.56 3.02
CA PHE A 244 -11.66 6.22 2.99
C PHE A 244 -12.62 5.16 3.55
N THR A 245 -13.52 5.55 4.47
CA THR A 245 -14.60 4.66 4.95
C THR A 245 -15.56 4.32 3.81
N PHE A 246 -16.05 5.32 3.08
CA PHE A 246 -16.91 5.11 1.91
C PHE A 246 -16.20 4.33 0.81
N MET A 247 -14.93 4.64 0.53
CA MET A 247 -14.11 3.90 -0.43
C MET A 247 -13.94 2.43 -0.02
N ALA A 248 -13.76 2.13 1.28
CA ALA A 248 -13.68 0.75 1.78
C ALA A 248 -15.00 -0.01 1.56
N VAL A 249 -16.14 0.63 1.81
CA VAL A 249 -17.46 0.06 1.54
C VAL A 249 -17.65 -0.19 0.04
N GLY A 250 -17.34 0.78 -0.81
CA GLY A 250 -17.40 0.66 -2.27
C GLY A 250 -16.55 -0.50 -2.79
N MET A 251 -15.30 -0.62 -2.32
CA MET A 251 -14.42 -1.74 -2.67
C MET A 251 -14.98 -3.09 -2.22
N ALA A 252 -15.58 -3.18 -1.04
CA ALA A 252 -16.19 -4.43 -0.57
C ALA A 252 -17.39 -4.83 -1.45
N VAL A 253 -18.26 -3.87 -1.77
CA VAL A 253 -19.44 -4.07 -2.63
C VAL A 253 -19.00 -4.45 -4.05
N SER A 254 -18.06 -3.71 -4.66
CA SER A 254 -17.60 -3.97 -6.02
C SER A 254 -17.01 -5.39 -6.18
N ARG A 255 -16.32 -5.92 -5.16
CA ARG A 255 -15.78 -7.29 -5.16
C ARG A 255 -16.86 -8.36 -5.23
N MET A 256 -17.99 -8.15 -4.56
CA MET A 256 -19.12 -9.09 -4.61
C MET A 256 -19.71 -9.22 -6.02
N PHE A 257 -19.74 -8.12 -6.78
CA PHE A 257 -20.26 -8.09 -8.14
C PHE A 257 -19.22 -8.48 -9.18
N SER A 258 -18.00 -7.91 -9.09
CA SER A 258 -16.92 -8.15 -10.06
C SER A 258 -16.49 -9.61 -10.09
N GLY A 259 -16.34 -10.25 -8.92
CA GLY A 259 -15.96 -11.66 -8.84
C GLY A 259 -16.90 -12.57 -9.63
N ARG A 260 -18.22 -12.40 -9.46
CA ARG A 260 -19.24 -13.18 -10.20
C ARG A 260 -19.19 -12.96 -11.71
N GLN A 261 -18.82 -11.77 -12.19
CA GLN A 261 -18.72 -11.48 -13.61
C GLN A 261 -17.42 -12.04 -14.20
N VAL A 262 -16.35 -11.98 -13.44
CA VAL A 262 -15.05 -12.59 -13.80
C VAL A 262 -15.19 -14.11 -13.95
N ASP A 263 -15.88 -14.78 -13.03
CA ASP A 263 -16.15 -16.22 -13.10
C ASP A 263 -16.98 -16.61 -14.34
N LYS A 264 -17.81 -15.69 -14.85
CA LYS A 264 -18.53 -15.84 -16.12
C LYS A 264 -17.70 -15.52 -17.37
N GLY A 265 -16.39 -15.30 -17.22
CA GLY A 265 -15.47 -14.97 -18.32
C GLY A 265 -15.55 -13.53 -18.84
N ARG A 266 -16.24 -12.62 -18.12
CA ARG A 266 -16.46 -11.22 -18.54
C ARG A 266 -15.39 -10.26 -18.02
N ILE A 267 -14.11 -10.70 -17.97
CA ILE A 267 -12.99 -9.97 -17.38
C ILE A 267 -12.82 -8.58 -18.04
N THR A 268 -12.81 -8.51 -19.37
CA THR A 268 -12.64 -7.26 -20.11
C THR A 268 -13.76 -6.26 -19.83
N GLN A 269 -15.01 -6.72 -19.70
CA GLN A 269 -16.15 -5.85 -19.40
C GLN A 269 -16.03 -5.24 -18.00
N VAL A 270 -15.58 -6.03 -17.01
CA VAL A 270 -15.36 -5.56 -15.64
C VAL A 270 -14.25 -4.50 -15.61
N ILE A 271 -13.14 -4.74 -16.33
CA ILE A 271 -12.03 -3.77 -16.43
C ILE A 271 -12.51 -2.47 -17.09
N MET A 272 -13.24 -2.56 -18.20
CA MET A 272 -13.77 -1.38 -18.90
C MET A 272 -14.72 -0.58 -18.02
N LEU A 273 -15.63 -1.25 -17.29
CA LEU A 273 -16.54 -0.58 -16.36
C LEU A 273 -15.75 0.15 -15.28
N GLY A 274 -14.72 -0.48 -14.68
CA GLY A 274 -13.86 0.14 -13.68
C GLY A 274 -13.14 1.38 -14.23
N LEU A 275 -12.63 1.32 -15.48
CA LEU A 275 -11.99 2.46 -16.13
C LEU A 275 -12.96 3.65 -16.31
N TYR A 276 -14.20 3.37 -16.76
CA TYR A 276 -15.21 4.42 -16.90
C TYR A 276 -15.59 5.04 -15.56
N LEU A 277 -15.77 4.23 -14.52
CA LEU A 277 -16.10 4.73 -13.18
C LEU A 277 -14.95 5.60 -12.62
N VAL A 278 -13.71 5.14 -12.68
CA VAL A 278 -12.55 5.93 -12.23
C VAL A 278 -12.46 7.24 -12.98
N SER A 279 -12.59 7.22 -14.31
CA SER A 279 -12.57 8.45 -15.11
C SER A 279 -13.68 9.41 -14.72
N ALA A 280 -14.91 8.92 -14.57
CA ALA A 280 -16.04 9.75 -14.13
C ALA A 280 -15.81 10.35 -12.74
N CYS A 281 -15.30 9.56 -11.78
CA CYS A 281 -14.97 10.03 -10.43
C CYS A 281 -13.95 11.17 -10.45
N PHE A 282 -12.89 11.08 -11.28
CA PHE A 282 -11.89 12.15 -11.37
C PHE A 282 -12.45 13.42 -12.04
N PHE A 283 -13.32 13.29 -13.06
CA PHE A 283 -14.01 14.45 -13.62
C PHE A 283 -14.92 15.13 -12.60
N LEU A 284 -15.66 14.34 -11.80
CA LEU A 284 -16.52 14.87 -10.73
C LEU A 284 -15.68 15.52 -9.62
N LEU A 285 -14.55 14.93 -9.21
CA LEU A 285 -13.63 15.53 -8.24
C LEU A 285 -13.10 16.87 -8.75
N ALA A 286 -12.71 16.97 -10.02
CA ALA A 286 -12.24 18.21 -10.61
C ALA A 286 -13.31 19.31 -10.59
N GLY A 287 -14.60 18.96 -10.64
CA GLY A 287 -15.70 19.91 -10.55
C GLY A 287 -16.11 20.30 -9.13
N CYS A 288 -15.61 19.63 -8.09
CA CYS A 288 -16.01 19.87 -6.71
C CYS A 288 -15.65 21.29 -6.23
N ASP A 289 -14.54 21.89 -6.66
CA ASP A 289 -14.15 23.25 -6.28
C ASP A 289 -15.17 24.29 -6.76
N GLU A 290 -15.58 24.23 -8.01
CA GLU A 290 -16.60 25.13 -8.55
C GLU A 290 -17.98 24.90 -7.93
N LEU A 291 -18.34 23.63 -7.72
CA LEU A 291 -19.60 23.27 -7.11
C LEU A 291 -19.69 23.69 -5.64
N MET A 292 -18.56 23.71 -4.91
CA MET A 292 -18.48 24.16 -3.52
C MET A 292 -18.86 25.63 -3.38
N LYS A 293 -18.47 26.46 -4.34
CA LYS A 293 -18.85 27.89 -4.40
C LYS A 293 -20.33 28.10 -4.62
N MET A 294 -21.03 27.14 -5.28
CA MET A 294 -22.44 27.24 -5.61
C MET A 294 -23.33 26.56 -4.55
N SER A 295 -22.95 25.38 -4.10
CA SER A 295 -23.73 24.56 -3.16
C SER A 295 -22.83 23.68 -2.31
N PRO A 296 -22.40 24.13 -1.11
CA PRO A 296 -21.53 23.37 -0.22
C PRO A 296 -22.09 22.00 0.16
N GLU A 297 -23.36 21.92 0.56
CA GLU A 297 -24.00 20.69 1.00
C GLU A 297 -24.03 19.61 -0.12
N LEU A 298 -24.35 20.02 -1.35
CA LEU A 298 -24.35 19.11 -2.50
C LEU A 298 -22.93 18.62 -2.80
N THR A 299 -21.92 19.48 -2.65
CA THR A 299 -20.52 19.12 -2.90
C THR A 299 -20.02 18.11 -1.89
N GLU A 300 -20.36 18.27 -0.60
CA GLU A 300 -19.99 17.27 0.42
C GLU A 300 -20.60 15.90 0.13
N VAL A 301 -21.90 15.85 -0.19
CA VAL A 301 -22.57 14.60 -0.56
C VAL A 301 -21.90 13.98 -1.79
N LEU A 302 -21.66 14.76 -2.84
CA LEU A 302 -21.01 14.29 -4.06
C LEU A 302 -19.59 13.76 -3.79
N PHE A 303 -18.80 14.46 -2.97
CA PHE A 303 -17.45 14.06 -2.60
C PHE A 303 -17.40 12.66 -1.97
N PHE A 304 -18.31 12.37 -1.05
CA PHE A 304 -18.40 11.04 -0.42
C PHE A 304 -19.03 9.99 -1.32
N MET A 305 -19.95 10.38 -2.22
CA MET A 305 -20.48 9.48 -3.24
C MET A 305 -19.39 9.04 -4.24
N ILE A 306 -18.48 9.93 -4.61
CA ILE A 306 -17.32 9.60 -5.45
C ILE A 306 -16.42 8.56 -4.75
N ALA A 307 -16.27 8.65 -3.44
CA ALA A 307 -15.48 7.67 -2.68
C ALA A 307 -16.12 6.28 -2.68
N LEU A 308 -17.46 6.19 -2.75
CA LEU A 308 -18.20 4.94 -2.79
C LEU A 308 -18.10 4.23 -4.15
N LEU A 309 -17.98 5.00 -5.23
CA LEU A 309 -17.89 4.51 -6.63
C LEU A 309 -16.50 4.00 -6.97
#